data_42ac7f05997159b2ebaed28102efb6c8
#
_entry.id   42ac7f05997159b2ebaed28102efb6c8
#
_cell.length_a   1.000
_cell.length_b   1.000
_cell.length_c   1.000
_cell.angle_alpha   90.00
_cell.angle_beta   90.00
_cell.angle_gamma   90.00
#
_symmetry.space_group_name_H-M   'P 1'
#
loop_
_entity.id
_entity.type
_entity.pdbx_description
1 polymer ?
#
loop_
_entity_poly.entity_id
_entity_poly.type
_entity_poly.pdbx_seq_one_letter_code
_entity_poly.pdbx_strand_id
1 'polypeptide(L)'
;MWSKTCKSLLVAASIFLSAGVALAHHHELNGTWQLVPTRSQLNGEPAIQSGTVTINDREGNIYVDRSFSLEDGNRSVTTSFSTDARAKTSIKQTGFKSKAKWEGNMLKVVTTNDGMTTIERYSLAGDGTLVLQVERSGRPSETLYFERQ
;
A
#
# COMPACT_ATOMS: atom_id res chain seq x y z
N MET A 1 -30.50 -71.90 -9.40
CA MET A 1 -30.58 -70.55 -9.98
C MET A 1 -30.21 -69.54 -8.90
N TRP A 2 -29.00 -69.14 -8.84
CA TRP A 2 -28.56 -68.16 -7.84
C TRP A 2 -28.09 -66.87 -8.53
N SER A 3 -28.89 -65.82 -8.31
CA SER A 3 -28.55 -64.45 -8.69
C SER A 3 -27.63 -63.90 -7.61
N LYS A 4 -26.36 -63.61 -7.97
CA LYS A 4 -25.41 -62.87 -7.11
C LYS A 4 -25.50 -61.37 -7.44
N THR A 5 -26.19 -60.65 -6.58
CA THR A 5 -26.21 -59.20 -6.60
C THR A 5 -24.86 -58.64 -6.12
N CYS A 6 -24.11 -58.07 -7.03
CA CYS A 6 -22.86 -57.37 -6.75
C CYS A 6 -23.19 -55.95 -6.21
N LYS A 7 -22.97 -55.70 -4.95
CA LYS A 7 -23.13 -54.39 -4.34
C LYS A 7 -21.83 -53.59 -4.60
N SER A 8 -21.90 -52.66 -5.53
CA SER A 8 -20.83 -51.69 -5.77
C SER A 8 -20.81 -50.66 -4.64
N LEU A 9 -19.73 -50.68 -3.87
CA LEU A 9 -19.46 -49.69 -2.84
C LEU A 9 -18.83 -48.47 -3.53
N LEU A 10 -19.58 -47.39 -3.68
CA LEU A 10 -19.11 -46.09 -4.12
C LEU A 10 -18.44 -45.39 -2.93
N VAL A 11 -17.11 -45.42 -2.90
CA VAL A 11 -16.32 -44.60 -1.97
C VAL A 11 -16.22 -43.18 -2.55
N ALA A 12 -17.03 -42.26 -2.02
CA ALA A 12 -16.91 -40.85 -2.32
C ALA A 12 -15.70 -40.29 -1.59
N ALA A 13 -14.60 -40.11 -2.29
CA ALA A 13 -13.43 -39.37 -1.78
C ALA A 13 -13.75 -37.87 -1.77
N SER A 14 -14.08 -37.35 -0.61
CA SER A 14 -14.24 -35.91 -0.37
C SER A 14 -12.86 -35.28 -0.32
N ILE A 15 -12.46 -34.64 -1.43
CA ILE A 15 -11.25 -33.82 -1.48
C ILE A 15 -11.60 -32.49 -0.78
N PHE A 16 -11.19 -32.35 0.47
CA PHE A 16 -11.17 -31.05 1.14
C PHE A 16 -10.07 -30.19 0.50
N LEU A 17 -10.43 -29.33 -0.46
CA LEU A 17 -9.59 -28.21 -0.83
C LEU A 17 -9.55 -27.25 0.38
N SER A 18 -8.54 -27.38 1.21
CA SER A 18 -8.17 -26.34 2.14
C SER A 18 -7.63 -25.17 1.31
N ALA A 19 -8.49 -24.19 1.02
CA ALA A 19 -8.07 -22.91 0.54
C ALA A 19 -7.24 -22.25 1.67
N GLY A 20 -5.94 -22.48 1.65
CA GLY A 20 -4.99 -21.74 2.45
C GLY A 20 -5.13 -20.27 2.04
N VAL A 21 -5.66 -19.44 2.93
CA VAL A 21 -5.58 -17.99 2.79
C VAL A 21 -4.09 -17.68 2.91
N ALA A 22 -3.41 -17.61 1.78
CA ALA A 22 -2.07 -17.06 1.73
C ALA A 22 -2.21 -15.60 2.19
N LEU A 23 -1.73 -15.30 3.39
CA LEU A 23 -1.46 -13.94 3.81
C LEU A 23 -0.39 -13.44 2.83
N ALA A 24 -0.83 -12.72 1.81
CA ALA A 24 0.06 -12.08 0.87
C ALA A 24 0.86 -11.05 1.66
N HIS A 25 2.12 -11.38 1.94
CA HIS A 25 3.06 -10.42 2.51
C HIS A 25 3.43 -9.46 1.38
N HIS A 26 2.98 -8.22 1.48
CA HIS A 26 3.22 -7.17 0.48
C HIS A 26 4.63 -6.57 0.61
N HIS A 27 5.65 -7.44 0.69
CA HIS A 27 7.04 -7.02 0.85
C HIS A 27 7.64 -6.36 -0.38
N GLU A 28 6.95 -6.39 -1.51
CA GLU A 28 7.45 -5.83 -2.78
C GLU A 28 7.70 -4.32 -2.69
N LEU A 29 6.88 -3.59 -1.91
CA LEU A 29 7.05 -2.17 -1.69
C LEU A 29 8.11 -1.83 -0.64
N ASN A 30 8.58 -2.82 0.15
CA ASN A 30 9.58 -2.57 1.19
C ASN A 30 10.89 -2.09 0.58
N GLY A 31 11.47 -1.08 1.18
CA GLY A 31 12.76 -0.51 0.78
C GLY A 31 12.78 1.01 0.84
N THR A 32 13.92 1.54 0.44
CA THR A 32 14.12 2.98 0.27
C THR A 32 14.08 3.33 -1.22
N TRP A 33 13.33 4.37 -1.54
CA TRP A 33 13.00 4.77 -2.89
C TRP A 33 13.36 6.23 -3.08
N GLN A 34 14.11 6.54 -4.14
CA GLN A 34 14.53 7.89 -4.49
C GLN A 34 13.64 8.48 -5.59
N LEU A 35 13.13 9.69 -5.40
CA LEU A 35 12.32 10.41 -6.38
C LEU A 35 13.10 10.64 -7.67
N VAL A 36 12.44 10.42 -8.80
CA VAL A 36 12.91 10.77 -10.15
C VAL A 36 12.11 11.98 -10.65
N PRO A 37 12.58 13.21 -10.41
CA PRO A 37 11.82 14.42 -10.72
C PRO A 37 11.46 14.52 -12.21
N THR A 38 12.36 14.11 -13.10
CA THR A 38 12.18 14.19 -14.57
C THR A 38 11.08 13.28 -15.10
N ARG A 39 10.69 12.23 -14.37
CA ARG A 39 9.57 11.33 -14.69
C ARG A 39 8.28 11.73 -13.98
N SER A 40 8.37 12.54 -12.96
CA SER A 40 7.27 12.86 -12.05
C SER A 40 6.46 14.06 -12.55
N GLN A 41 5.13 13.98 -12.37
CA GLN A 41 4.22 15.08 -12.58
C GLN A 41 4.05 15.85 -11.28
N LEU A 42 4.82 16.91 -11.12
CA LEU A 42 4.90 17.73 -9.92
C LEU A 42 4.06 19.00 -10.11
N ASN A 43 2.77 18.93 -9.77
CA ASN A 43 1.82 20.03 -9.94
C ASN A 43 1.64 20.86 -8.65
N GLY A 44 2.43 20.53 -7.62
CA GLY A 44 2.36 21.18 -6.31
C GLY A 44 3.25 22.44 -6.23
N GLU A 45 2.81 23.40 -5.42
CA GLU A 45 3.65 24.49 -4.93
C GLU A 45 3.76 24.35 -3.39
N PRO A 46 4.95 24.47 -2.84
CA PRO A 46 6.28 24.68 -3.46
C PRO A 46 6.77 23.48 -4.25
N ALA A 47 7.64 23.71 -5.24
CA ALA A 47 8.15 22.67 -6.12
C ALA A 47 9.02 21.65 -5.34
N ILE A 48 8.82 20.36 -5.61
CA ILE A 48 9.64 19.27 -5.05
C ILE A 48 10.91 19.16 -5.89
N GLN A 49 12.07 19.31 -5.27
CA GLN A 49 13.39 19.20 -5.91
C GLN A 49 13.94 17.79 -5.82
N SER A 50 13.78 17.15 -4.68
CA SER A 50 14.21 15.78 -4.44
C SER A 50 13.34 15.14 -3.35
N GLY A 51 13.41 13.82 -3.20
CA GLY A 51 12.68 13.15 -2.15
C GLY A 51 13.03 11.68 -2.00
N THR A 52 12.79 11.16 -0.82
CA THR A 52 12.89 9.74 -0.51
C THR A 52 11.60 9.26 0.14
N VAL A 53 11.24 8.03 -0.17
CA VAL A 53 10.18 7.28 0.51
C VAL A 53 10.77 5.97 1.00
N THR A 54 10.63 5.68 2.28
CA THR A 54 10.97 4.38 2.84
C THR A 54 9.71 3.69 3.30
N ILE A 55 9.46 2.50 2.78
CA ILE A 55 8.31 1.66 3.15
C ILE A 55 8.83 0.42 3.84
N ASN A 56 8.24 0.10 4.98
CA ASN A 56 8.60 -1.06 5.77
C ASN A 56 7.33 -1.70 6.33
N ASP A 57 6.96 -2.85 5.77
CA ASP A 57 5.87 -3.68 6.26
C ASP A 57 6.45 -4.81 7.12
N ARG A 58 6.21 -4.75 8.41
CA ARG A 58 6.64 -5.76 9.39
C ARG A 58 5.49 -6.15 10.30
N GLU A 59 5.20 -7.46 10.33
CA GLU A 59 4.26 -8.04 11.30
C GLU A 59 2.88 -7.34 11.33
N GLY A 60 2.38 -6.92 10.16
CA GLY A 60 1.10 -6.23 10.05
C GLY A 60 1.15 -4.74 10.41
N ASN A 61 2.34 -4.18 10.61
CA ASN A 61 2.55 -2.75 10.76
C ASN A 61 3.28 -2.19 9.56
N ILE A 62 2.71 -1.19 8.92
CA ILE A 62 3.34 -0.48 7.82
C ILE A 62 3.88 0.85 8.34
N TYR A 63 5.15 1.10 8.04
CA TYR A 63 5.82 2.36 8.28
C TYR A 63 6.10 3.01 6.93
N VAL A 64 5.70 4.25 6.76
CA VAL A 64 5.98 5.04 5.56
C VAL A 64 6.64 6.33 5.99
N ASP A 65 7.94 6.42 5.74
CA ASP A 65 8.74 7.61 5.96
C ASP A 65 8.89 8.37 4.66
N ARG A 66 8.60 9.65 4.67
CA ARG A 66 8.71 10.54 3.53
C ARG A 66 9.58 11.72 3.88
N SER A 67 10.57 12.01 3.06
CA SER A 67 11.41 13.18 3.18
C SER A 67 11.51 13.86 1.81
N PHE A 68 11.11 15.12 1.74
CA PHE A 68 11.15 15.92 0.52
C PHE A 68 11.94 17.20 0.75
N SER A 69 12.82 17.51 -0.19
CA SER A 69 13.42 18.81 -0.34
C SER A 69 12.56 19.63 -1.28
N LEU A 70 12.03 20.72 -0.78
CA LEU A 70 11.18 21.64 -1.49
C LEU A 70 11.93 22.95 -1.72
N GLU A 71 11.46 23.76 -2.64
CA GLU A 71 12.06 25.06 -2.92
C GLU A 71 12.06 25.98 -1.67
N ASP A 72 11.03 25.85 -0.81
CA ASP A 72 10.87 26.63 0.43
C ASP A 72 11.45 25.94 1.69
N GLY A 73 12.12 24.78 1.56
CA GLY A 73 12.74 24.03 2.64
C GLY A 73 12.44 22.55 2.67
N ASN A 74 12.98 21.84 3.64
CA ASN A 74 12.83 20.39 3.78
C ASN A 74 11.61 20.05 4.63
N ARG A 75 10.87 19.02 4.20
CA ARG A 75 9.76 18.43 4.95
C ARG A 75 9.97 16.93 5.12
N SER A 76 9.85 16.45 6.34
CA SER A 76 9.92 15.03 6.64
C SER A 76 8.70 14.62 7.46
N VAL A 77 8.05 13.52 7.05
CA VAL A 77 6.87 12.99 7.73
C VAL A 77 7.00 11.48 7.83
N THR A 78 6.99 10.99 9.07
CA THR A 78 6.89 9.55 9.37
C THR A 78 5.46 9.21 9.72
N THR A 79 4.91 8.19 9.08
CA THR A 79 3.57 7.69 9.39
C THR A 79 3.62 6.17 9.56
N SER A 80 3.07 5.68 10.66
CA SER A 80 2.94 4.24 10.90
C SER A 80 1.46 3.84 10.90
N PHE A 81 1.17 2.69 10.32
CA PHE A 81 -0.17 2.14 10.22
C PHE A 81 -0.16 0.69 10.67
N SER A 82 -1.17 0.28 11.43
CA SER A 82 -1.44 -1.15 11.66
C SER A 82 -2.37 -1.65 10.56
N THR A 83 -1.96 -2.71 9.88
CA THR A 83 -2.77 -3.37 8.83
C THR A 83 -3.43 -4.65 9.32
N ASP A 84 -3.37 -4.94 10.60
CA ASP A 84 -4.12 -6.05 11.16
C ASP A 84 -5.59 -5.85 10.78
N ALA A 85 -6.14 -6.81 10.00
CA ALA A 85 -7.51 -6.77 9.48
C ALA A 85 -8.59 -6.66 10.57
N ARG A 86 -8.21 -6.85 11.82
CA ARG A 86 -9.07 -6.72 13.01
C ARG A 86 -8.98 -5.35 13.68
N ALA A 87 -7.90 -4.63 13.47
CA ALA A 87 -7.69 -3.32 14.08
C ALA A 87 -7.84 -2.22 13.02
N LYS A 88 -8.98 -1.56 13.01
CA LYS A 88 -9.15 -0.26 12.33
C LYS A 88 -8.37 0.80 13.12
N THR A 89 -7.05 0.68 13.13
CA THR A 89 -6.21 1.58 13.91
C THR A 89 -5.96 2.83 13.08
N SER A 90 -6.60 3.92 13.46
CA SER A 90 -6.19 5.25 13.01
C SER A 90 -5.17 5.77 14.01
N ILE A 91 -3.93 5.97 13.56
CA ILE A 91 -2.91 6.64 14.37
C ILE A 91 -3.28 8.12 14.42
N LYS A 92 -3.59 8.58 15.63
CA LYS A 92 -3.78 9.99 15.91
C LYS A 92 -2.40 10.65 16.02
N GLN A 93 -1.90 11.17 14.92
CA GLN A 93 -0.98 12.29 15.02
C GLN A 93 -1.84 13.53 15.31
N THR A 94 -1.40 14.44 16.17
CA THR A 94 -2.19 15.60 16.59
C THR A 94 -2.80 16.33 15.39
N GLY A 95 -4.13 16.33 15.26
CA GLY A 95 -4.85 16.96 14.15
C GLY A 95 -5.07 16.11 12.89
N PHE A 96 -4.33 15.01 12.72
CA PHE A 96 -4.43 14.15 11.53
C PHE A 96 -5.12 12.82 11.86
N LYS A 97 -6.00 12.37 10.95
CA LYS A 97 -6.57 11.03 10.96
C LYS A 97 -6.11 10.31 9.71
N SER A 98 -5.30 9.28 9.86
CA SER A 98 -4.82 8.49 8.74
C SER A 98 -5.30 7.05 8.84
N LYS A 99 -5.63 6.45 7.69
CA LYS A 99 -5.99 5.05 7.54
C LYS A 99 -5.21 4.47 6.37
N ALA A 100 -4.69 3.26 6.52
CA ALA A 100 -4.06 2.53 5.45
C ALA A 100 -4.77 1.21 5.21
N LYS A 101 -4.83 0.78 3.95
CA LYS A 101 -5.32 -0.54 3.55
C LYS A 101 -4.60 -1.00 2.29
N TRP A 102 -4.49 -2.30 2.14
CA TRP A 102 -4.09 -2.92 0.90
C TRP A 102 -5.31 -3.09 -0.02
N GLU A 103 -5.16 -2.69 -1.27
CA GLU A 103 -6.09 -2.94 -2.37
C GLU A 103 -5.34 -3.75 -3.45
N GLY A 104 -5.36 -5.09 -3.35
CA GLY A 104 -4.47 -5.95 -4.12
C GLY A 104 -3.00 -5.67 -3.74
N ASN A 105 -2.15 -5.38 -4.72
CA ASN A 105 -0.73 -5.03 -4.52
C ASN A 105 -0.49 -3.53 -4.31
N MET A 106 -1.54 -2.75 -4.13
CA MET A 106 -1.47 -1.32 -3.93
C MET A 106 -1.75 -0.97 -2.46
N LEU A 107 -0.88 -0.18 -1.86
CA LEU A 107 -1.10 0.41 -0.55
C LEU A 107 -1.82 1.74 -0.72
N LYS A 108 -3.02 1.85 -0.17
CA LYS A 108 -3.79 3.09 -0.14
C LYS A 108 -3.76 3.69 1.26
N VAL A 109 -3.37 4.96 1.34
CA VAL A 109 -3.36 5.76 2.56
C VAL A 109 -4.32 6.93 2.39
N VAL A 110 -5.22 7.11 3.33
CA VAL A 110 -6.16 8.24 3.38
C VAL A 110 -5.88 9.04 4.63
N THR A 111 -5.50 10.28 4.46
CA THR A 111 -5.25 11.23 5.56
C THR A 111 -6.26 12.35 5.51
N THR A 112 -6.90 12.63 6.65
CA THR A 112 -7.81 13.76 6.80
C THR A 112 -7.27 14.71 7.86
N ASN A 113 -7.17 15.99 7.52
CA ASN A 113 -6.76 17.06 8.41
C ASN A 113 -7.62 18.30 8.15
N ASP A 114 -8.28 18.82 9.18
CA ASP A 114 -9.11 20.04 9.10
C ASP A 114 -10.11 20.06 7.93
N GLY A 115 -10.74 18.89 7.68
CA GLY A 115 -11.70 18.74 6.58
C GLY A 115 -11.07 18.52 5.19
N MET A 116 -9.76 18.67 5.04
CA MET A 116 -9.05 18.33 3.81
C MET A 116 -8.67 16.86 3.80
N THR A 117 -8.86 16.20 2.67
CA THR A 117 -8.51 14.80 2.48
C THR A 117 -7.38 14.67 1.46
N THR A 118 -6.36 13.90 1.83
CA THR A 118 -5.29 13.46 0.93
C THR A 118 -5.39 11.94 0.78
N ILE A 119 -5.37 11.48 -0.45
CA ILE A 119 -5.33 10.06 -0.80
C ILE A 119 -4.00 9.78 -1.50
N GLU A 120 -3.24 8.85 -0.96
CA GLU A 120 -1.98 8.38 -1.50
C GLU A 120 -2.11 6.92 -1.91
N ARG A 121 -1.64 6.57 -3.11
CA ARG A 121 -1.61 5.18 -3.60
C ARG A 121 -0.20 4.83 -4.03
N TYR A 122 0.36 3.83 -3.37
CA TYR A 122 1.69 3.30 -3.62
C TYR A 122 1.57 1.96 -4.36
N SER A 123 2.19 1.85 -5.51
CA SER A 123 2.20 0.62 -6.32
C SER A 123 3.53 0.48 -7.07
N LEU A 124 3.85 -0.73 -7.54
CA LEU A 124 4.96 -0.94 -8.46
C LEU A 124 4.47 -0.95 -9.90
N ALA A 125 5.18 -0.23 -10.75
CA ALA A 125 5.07 -0.36 -12.20
C ALA A 125 5.77 -1.64 -12.67
N GLY A 126 5.49 -2.07 -13.91
CA GLY A 126 6.07 -3.29 -14.47
C GLY A 126 7.59 -3.28 -14.61
N ASP A 127 8.22 -2.10 -14.60
CA ASP A 127 9.68 -1.90 -14.59
C ASP A 127 10.31 -1.91 -13.18
N GLY A 128 9.50 -2.16 -12.13
CA GLY A 128 9.95 -2.14 -10.74
C GLY A 128 10.05 -0.74 -10.12
N THR A 129 9.62 0.30 -10.81
CA THR A 129 9.55 1.67 -10.29
C THR A 129 8.40 1.79 -9.28
N LEU A 130 8.62 2.42 -8.14
CA LEU A 130 7.53 2.79 -7.22
C LEU A 130 6.79 3.99 -7.79
N VAL A 131 5.48 3.87 -7.90
CA VAL A 131 4.57 4.94 -8.33
C VAL A 131 3.74 5.37 -7.14
N LEU A 132 3.81 6.66 -6.82
CA LEU A 132 2.97 7.30 -5.82
C LEU A 132 2.02 8.27 -6.51
N GLN A 133 0.73 7.96 -6.46
CA GLN A 133 -0.34 8.86 -6.87
C GLN A 133 -0.87 9.61 -5.65
N VAL A 134 -0.96 10.92 -5.74
CA VAL A 134 -1.44 11.79 -4.67
C VAL A 134 -2.63 12.61 -5.15
N GLU A 135 -3.76 12.47 -4.48
CA GLU A 135 -4.95 13.26 -4.69
C GLU A 135 -5.22 14.10 -3.44
N ARG A 136 -5.41 15.39 -3.61
CA ARG A 136 -5.76 16.34 -2.53
C ARG A 136 -7.02 17.08 -2.89
N SER A 137 -7.89 17.28 -1.90
CA SER A 137 -9.11 18.09 -2.09
C SER A 137 -8.77 19.46 -2.66
N GLY A 138 -9.38 19.81 -3.80
CA GLY A 138 -9.23 21.10 -4.44
C GLY A 138 -7.90 21.37 -5.16
N ARG A 139 -7.09 20.33 -5.39
CA ARG A 139 -5.82 20.44 -6.12
C ARG A 139 -5.74 19.39 -7.25
N PRO A 140 -4.97 19.66 -8.31
CA PRO A 140 -4.67 18.65 -9.32
C PRO A 140 -3.98 17.43 -8.69
N SER A 141 -4.21 16.24 -9.26
CA SER A 141 -3.52 15.02 -8.88
C SER A 141 -2.05 15.10 -9.27
N GLU A 142 -1.20 14.48 -8.47
CA GLU A 142 0.23 14.33 -8.72
C GLU A 142 0.58 12.87 -8.91
N THR A 143 1.55 12.58 -9.78
CA THR A 143 2.12 11.24 -9.93
C THR A 143 3.64 11.33 -9.82
N LEU A 144 4.17 10.70 -8.80
CA LEU A 144 5.59 10.70 -8.49
C LEU A 144 6.15 9.31 -8.77
N TYR A 145 7.33 9.26 -9.39
CA TYR A 145 8.05 8.04 -9.71
C TYR A 145 9.34 7.98 -8.91
N PHE A 146 9.62 6.80 -8.35
CA PHE A 146 10.78 6.58 -7.51
C PHE A 146 11.52 5.32 -7.96
N GLU A 147 12.83 5.37 -7.95
CA GLU A 147 13.71 4.23 -8.17
C GLU A 147 14.22 3.68 -6.84
N ARG A 148 14.43 2.38 -6.79
CA ARG A 148 14.96 1.71 -5.59
C ARG A 148 16.42 2.11 -5.37
N GLN A 149 16.78 2.43 -4.13
CA GLN A 149 18.16 2.63 -3.69
C GLN A 149 18.84 1.31 -3.35
#